data_92d437aebfa9372a94ec6f9df1a7440a
#
_entry.id   92d437aebfa9372a94ec6f9df1a7440a
#
_cell.length_a   1.000
_cell.length_b   1.000
_cell.length_c   1.000
_cell.angle_alpha   90.00
_cell.angle_beta   90.00
_cell.angle_gamma   90.00
#
_symmetry.space_group_name_H-M   'P 1'
#
loop_
_entity.id
_entity.type
_entity.pdbx_description
1 polymer ?
#
loop_
_entity_poly.entity_id
_entity_poly.type
_entity_poly.pdbx_seq_one_letter_code
_entity_poly.pdbx_strand_id
1 'polypeptide(L)'
;NESRGTKRAPFKPKMISVSESGCISSLASASVTSSFARSAGILTTTRGSAAGSLVAYLVGITNVDPLFYKLPFERFLNPERPKAPDIDMDIADDRRDDMIAYTKKKYGEDHVAQIGTFGTMMARAAVRDVARALGHSYTTGDRIAKLIPMGSQGFPMTIDRALELEPDLKTLYDEDDATQEIINLAKRIEGCVRHVGVHAAGVVVAPTPLIEWTPIQPDPKGTGKMITQYDMYSITDEYGGVGLLKFDFLGIKNLAILADAVARVKKTRNIAVDIENIPINDAKTYEMLA
;
A
#
# COMPACT_ATOMS: atom_id res chain seq x y z
N ASN A 1 -41.11 -8.84 39.00
CA ASN A 1 -40.30 -7.66 38.67
C ASN A 1 -39.07 -8.10 37.90
N GLU A 2 -39.23 -8.35 36.60
CA GLU A 2 -38.14 -8.66 35.67
C GLU A 2 -37.60 -7.33 35.10
N SER A 3 -36.38 -6.97 35.48
CA SER A 3 -35.65 -5.87 34.88
C SER A 3 -35.21 -6.26 33.47
N ARG A 4 -35.90 -5.75 32.45
CA ARG A 4 -35.46 -5.83 31.04
C ARG A 4 -34.22 -4.98 30.86
N GLY A 5 -33.06 -5.63 30.90
CA GLY A 5 -31.80 -5.03 30.43
C GLY A 5 -31.85 -4.83 28.92
N THR A 6 -32.08 -3.61 28.49
CA THR A 6 -31.91 -3.19 27.09
C THR A 6 -30.45 -3.31 26.69
N LYS A 7 -30.08 -4.41 26.03
CA LYS A 7 -28.79 -4.50 25.32
C LYS A 7 -28.77 -3.40 24.25
N ARG A 8 -28.05 -2.33 24.49
CA ARG A 8 -27.75 -1.34 23.44
C ARG A 8 -27.02 -2.07 22.31
N ALA A 9 -27.60 -2.03 21.11
CA ALA A 9 -26.93 -2.49 19.90
C ALA A 9 -25.60 -1.75 19.77
N PRO A 10 -24.54 -2.41 19.30
CA PRO A 10 -23.26 -1.74 19.09
C PRO A 10 -23.46 -0.58 18.12
N PHE A 11 -22.93 0.59 18.52
CA PHE A 11 -22.95 1.79 17.69
C PHE A 11 -22.22 1.48 16.38
N LYS A 12 -22.95 1.32 15.28
CA LYS A 12 -22.37 1.30 13.94
C LYS A 12 -22.16 2.76 13.51
N PRO A 13 -20.92 3.24 13.40
CA PRO A 13 -20.70 4.58 12.90
C PRO A 13 -21.26 4.65 11.48
N LYS A 14 -22.21 5.57 11.25
CA LYS A 14 -22.73 5.86 9.92
C LYS A 14 -21.56 6.48 9.14
N MET A 15 -21.00 5.76 8.16
CA MET A 15 -20.01 6.34 7.24
C MET A 15 -20.76 7.41 6.41
N ILE A 16 -20.31 8.65 6.53
CA ILE A 16 -20.88 9.81 5.86
C ILE A 16 -20.24 9.90 4.48
N SER A 17 -20.99 10.31 3.46
CA SER A 17 -20.54 10.44 2.07
C SER A 17 -19.26 11.28 1.91
N VAL A 18 -18.39 10.88 0.99
CA VAL A 18 -16.98 11.26 0.89
C VAL A 18 -16.70 12.74 0.55
N SER A 19 -17.68 13.58 0.19
CA SER A 19 -17.42 14.89 -0.38
C SER A 19 -17.03 16.01 0.60
N GLU A 20 -17.44 15.95 1.88
CA GLU A 20 -17.04 16.95 2.89
C GLU A 20 -16.52 16.33 4.20
N SER A 21 -16.72 15.04 4.38
CA SER A 21 -16.41 14.29 5.60
C SER A 21 -15.29 13.26 5.44
N GLY A 22 -14.68 13.16 4.27
CA GLY A 22 -13.62 12.16 4.00
C GLY A 22 -12.46 12.22 4.99
N CYS A 23 -12.06 13.43 5.39
CA CYS A 23 -11.01 13.62 6.40
C CYS A 23 -11.43 13.10 7.79
N ILE A 24 -12.66 13.39 8.23
CA ILE A 24 -13.16 12.97 9.55
C ILE A 24 -13.34 11.45 9.58
N SER A 25 -13.85 10.86 8.50
CA SER A 25 -14.02 9.40 8.38
C SER A 25 -12.68 8.67 8.38
N SER A 26 -11.68 9.20 7.67
CA SER A 26 -10.31 8.64 7.65
C SER A 26 -9.66 8.70 9.02
N LEU A 27 -9.73 9.86 9.72
CA LEU A 27 -9.21 10.02 11.06
C LEU A 27 -9.93 9.12 12.08
N ALA A 28 -11.26 9.04 12.04
CA ALA A 28 -12.03 8.20 12.96
C ALA A 28 -11.66 6.72 12.80
N SER A 29 -11.56 6.25 11.57
CA SER A 29 -11.23 4.86 11.28
C SER A 29 -9.77 4.53 11.59
N ALA A 30 -8.83 5.43 11.30
CA ALA A 30 -7.43 5.28 11.67
C ALA A 30 -7.22 5.29 13.19
N SER A 31 -7.94 6.14 13.94
CA SER A 31 -7.91 6.15 15.41
C SER A 31 -8.37 4.83 16.01
N VAL A 32 -9.43 4.25 15.45
CA VAL A 32 -9.96 2.95 15.90
C VAL A 32 -8.96 1.82 15.64
N THR A 33 -8.35 1.78 14.47
CA THR A 33 -7.36 0.76 14.11
C THR A 33 -6.08 0.92 14.94
N SER A 34 -5.60 2.15 15.18
CA SER A 34 -4.46 2.43 16.07
C SER A 34 -4.75 2.02 17.52
N SER A 35 -5.96 2.26 18.02
CA SER A 35 -6.39 1.84 19.36
C SER A 35 -6.38 0.32 19.50
N PHE A 36 -6.88 -0.40 18.49
CA PHE A 36 -6.81 -1.86 18.47
C PHE A 36 -5.37 -2.37 18.45
N ALA A 37 -4.52 -1.82 17.58
CA ALA A 37 -3.11 -2.22 17.48
C ALA A 37 -2.41 -2.11 18.85
N ARG A 38 -2.57 -0.98 19.54
CA ARG A 38 -2.03 -0.79 20.90
C ARG A 38 -2.58 -1.79 21.90
N SER A 39 -3.88 -2.02 21.92
CA SER A 39 -4.50 -2.98 22.85
C SER A 39 -4.07 -4.42 22.61
N ALA A 40 -3.75 -4.76 21.36
CA ALA A 40 -3.26 -6.07 20.94
C ALA A 40 -1.72 -6.21 21.02
N GLY A 41 -1.00 -5.17 21.46
CA GLY A 41 0.46 -5.16 21.53
C GLY A 41 1.12 -5.25 20.14
N ILE A 42 0.47 -4.75 19.11
CA ILE A 42 1.00 -4.71 17.74
C ILE A 42 1.78 -3.41 17.58
N LEU A 43 3.06 -3.51 17.22
CA LEU A 43 3.85 -2.33 16.90
C LEU A 43 3.38 -1.72 15.58
N THR A 44 3.08 -0.43 15.66
CA THR A 44 2.69 0.37 14.51
C THR A 44 3.39 1.72 14.55
N THR A 45 3.58 2.32 13.38
CA THR A 45 3.97 3.72 13.26
C THR A 45 3.22 4.36 12.11
N THR A 46 2.97 5.65 12.19
CA THR A 46 2.26 6.39 11.15
C THR A 46 3.24 7.28 10.42
N ARG A 47 3.28 7.15 9.09
CA ARG A 47 4.14 7.95 8.21
C ARG A 47 3.36 9.09 7.55
N GLY A 48 4.10 9.95 6.89
CA GLY A 48 3.55 10.97 6.01
C GLY A 48 3.06 12.21 6.74
N SER A 49 1.99 12.81 6.21
CA SER A 49 1.48 14.10 6.64
C SER A 49 0.73 14.06 7.98
N ALA A 50 0.29 12.90 8.43
CA ALA A 50 -0.46 12.73 9.69
C ALA A 50 0.27 13.28 10.92
N ALA A 51 1.62 13.24 10.91
CA ALA A 51 2.45 13.81 11.98
C ALA A 51 2.29 15.33 12.16
N GLY A 52 1.81 16.05 11.14
CA GLY A 52 1.52 17.49 11.22
C GLY A 52 0.18 17.84 11.87
N SER A 53 -0.65 16.85 12.20
CA SER A 53 -1.98 17.06 12.76
C SER A 53 -2.04 16.86 14.26
N LEU A 54 -2.35 17.93 14.99
CA LEU A 54 -2.60 17.86 16.45
C LEU A 54 -3.78 16.94 16.78
N VAL A 55 -4.80 16.90 15.94
CA VAL A 55 -5.94 15.99 16.12
C VAL A 55 -5.48 14.53 15.99
N ALA A 56 -4.68 14.21 14.96
CA ALA A 56 -4.13 12.86 14.78
C ALA A 56 -3.26 12.43 15.99
N TYR A 57 -2.51 13.34 16.58
CA TYR A 57 -1.75 13.11 17.79
C TYR A 57 -2.66 12.85 19.02
N LEU A 58 -3.66 13.73 19.25
CA LEU A 58 -4.56 13.61 20.40
C LEU A 58 -5.44 12.37 20.37
N VAL A 59 -5.87 11.93 19.18
CA VAL A 59 -6.65 10.68 19.03
C VAL A 59 -5.76 9.44 18.89
N GLY A 60 -4.43 9.62 18.96
CA GLY A 60 -3.45 8.54 19.00
C GLY A 60 -3.24 7.81 17.69
N ILE A 61 -3.43 8.47 16.56
CA ILE A 61 -3.03 7.96 15.24
C ILE A 61 -1.51 8.02 15.10
N THR A 62 -0.90 9.11 15.55
CA THR A 62 0.55 9.29 15.58
C THR A 62 1.02 9.58 17.01
N ASN A 63 2.26 9.23 17.34
CA ASN A 63 2.94 9.57 18.59
C ASN A 63 3.81 10.83 18.46
N VAL A 64 3.83 11.47 17.28
CA VAL A 64 4.59 12.68 17.02
C VAL A 64 3.76 13.91 17.42
N ASP A 65 4.23 14.66 18.43
CA ASP A 65 3.63 15.94 18.83
C ASP A 65 4.01 17.05 17.84
N PRO A 66 3.06 17.54 17.00
CA PRO A 66 3.37 18.54 15.98
C PRO A 66 3.76 19.89 16.57
N LEU A 67 3.33 20.22 17.79
CA LEU A 67 3.68 21.48 18.44
C LEU A 67 5.11 21.43 18.95
N PHE A 68 5.51 20.33 19.57
CA PHE A 68 6.89 20.12 20.05
C PHE A 68 7.90 20.17 18.90
N TYR A 69 7.59 19.46 17.78
CA TYR A 69 8.47 19.41 16.60
C TYR A 69 8.24 20.57 15.62
N LYS A 70 7.32 21.49 15.90
CA LYS A 70 6.98 22.65 15.03
C LYS A 70 6.66 22.23 13.60
N LEU A 71 5.85 21.17 13.45
CA LEU A 71 5.46 20.66 12.15
C LEU A 71 4.30 21.51 11.58
N PRO A 72 4.37 21.92 10.30
CA PRO A 72 3.31 22.71 9.69
C PRO A 72 2.08 21.86 9.40
N PHE A 73 0.91 22.34 9.81
CA PHE A 73 -0.39 21.68 9.58
C PHE A 73 -0.77 21.61 8.10
N GLU A 74 -0.30 22.57 7.31
CA GLU A 74 -0.56 22.70 5.87
C GLU A 74 -0.04 21.51 5.06
N ARG A 75 0.87 20.71 5.62
CA ARG A 75 1.29 19.44 5.02
C ARG A 75 0.24 18.34 5.17
N PHE A 76 -0.60 18.42 6.21
CA PHE A 76 -1.68 17.48 6.45
C PHE A 76 -2.96 17.88 5.73
N LEU A 77 -3.38 19.13 5.88
CA LEU A 77 -4.54 19.72 5.18
C LEU A 77 -4.20 21.11 4.70
N ASN A 78 -4.49 21.36 3.41
CA ASN A 78 -4.30 22.67 2.79
C ASN A 78 -5.57 23.06 2.02
N PRO A 79 -6.19 24.24 2.30
CA PRO A 79 -7.36 24.72 1.58
C PRO A 79 -7.16 24.84 0.06
N GLU A 80 -5.91 25.09 -0.38
CA GLU A 80 -5.56 25.18 -1.81
C GLU A 80 -5.43 23.80 -2.48
N ARG A 81 -5.39 22.73 -1.68
CA ARG A 81 -5.34 21.33 -2.15
C ARG A 81 -6.35 20.51 -1.35
N PRO A 82 -7.66 20.63 -1.65
CA PRO A 82 -8.72 19.97 -0.91
C PRO A 82 -8.77 18.47 -1.21
N LYS A 83 -7.69 17.75 -0.83
CA LYS A 83 -7.57 16.30 -0.92
C LYS A 83 -7.61 15.72 0.48
N ALA A 84 -8.33 14.62 0.65
CA ALA A 84 -8.31 13.89 1.92
C ALA A 84 -6.88 13.49 2.27
N PRO A 85 -6.45 13.65 3.53
CA PRO A 85 -5.10 13.27 3.93
C PRO A 85 -4.91 11.77 3.84
N ASP A 86 -3.76 11.36 3.34
CA ASP A 86 -3.33 9.97 3.33
C ASP A 86 -2.73 9.61 4.69
N ILE A 87 -3.28 8.57 5.32
CA ILE A 87 -2.81 8.08 6.63
C ILE A 87 -2.23 6.69 6.43
N ASP A 88 -0.92 6.67 6.19
CA ASP A 88 -0.15 5.44 6.05
C ASP A 88 0.14 4.83 7.42
N MET A 89 -0.38 3.64 7.68
CA MET A 89 -0.09 2.90 8.89
C MET A 89 0.87 1.75 8.59
N ASP A 90 2.09 1.89 9.08
CA ASP A 90 3.07 0.81 9.09
C ASP A 90 2.80 -0.12 10.26
N ILE A 91 2.81 -1.41 10.02
CA ILE A 91 2.45 -2.45 10.98
C ILE A 91 3.54 -3.52 10.95
N ALA A 92 3.88 -4.11 12.09
CA ALA A 92 4.73 -5.30 12.12
C ALA A 92 4.17 -6.35 11.14
N ASP A 93 5.00 -6.80 10.19
CA ASP A 93 4.53 -7.56 9.02
C ASP A 93 3.89 -8.91 9.41
N ASP A 94 4.35 -9.54 10.48
CA ASP A 94 3.80 -10.76 11.07
C ASP A 94 2.41 -10.58 11.72
N ARG A 95 1.99 -9.33 11.97
CA ARG A 95 0.73 -8.98 12.62
C ARG A 95 -0.24 -8.19 11.72
N ARG A 96 0.14 -7.96 10.45
CA ARG A 96 -0.69 -7.23 9.49
C ARG A 96 -2.05 -7.90 9.25
N ASP A 97 -2.07 -9.22 9.15
CA ASP A 97 -3.31 -9.97 8.92
C ASP A 97 -4.28 -9.86 10.11
N ASP A 98 -3.79 -9.68 11.34
CA ASP A 98 -4.63 -9.42 12.52
C ASP A 98 -5.36 -8.07 12.40
N MET A 99 -4.71 -7.05 11.84
CA MET A 99 -5.32 -5.75 11.58
C MET A 99 -6.43 -5.85 10.54
N ILE A 100 -6.21 -6.62 9.47
CA ILE A 100 -7.22 -6.86 8.43
C ILE A 100 -8.40 -7.64 9.01
N ALA A 101 -8.13 -8.68 9.80
CA ALA A 101 -9.17 -9.47 10.47
C ALA A 101 -10.00 -8.62 11.43
N TYR A 102 -9.36 -7.75 12.19
CA TYR A 102 -10.05 -6.79 13.05
C TYR A 102 -10.95 -5.84 12.25
N THR A 103 -10.45 -5.30 11.14
CA THR A 103 -11.20 -4.40 10.26
C THR A 103 -12.44 -5.09 9.71
N LYS A 104 -12.32 -6.32 9.24
CA LYS A 104 -13.42 -7.16 8.78
C LYS A 104 -14.45 -7.43 9.90
N LYS A 105 -13.97 -7.81 11.08
CA LYS A 105 -14.85 -8.02 12.25
C LYS A 105 -15.63 -6.77 12.63
N LYS A 106 -15.00 -5.59 12.48
CA LYS A 106 -15.60 -4.31 12.86
C LYS A 106 -16.61 -3.79 11.86
N TYR A 107 -16.28 -3.84 10.58
CA TYR A 107 -17.08 -3.23 9.52
C TYR A 107 -17.96 -4.22 8.77
N GLY A 108 -17.66 -5.50 8.80
CA GLY A 108 -18.33 -6.59 8.10
C GLY A 108 -17.38 -7.34 7.19
N GLU A 109 -17.49 -8.66 7.12
CA GLU A 109 -16.65 -9.52 6.27
C GLU A 109 -16.82 -9.19 4.78
N ASP A 110 -18.02 -8.84 4.37
CA ASP A 110 -18.41 -8.49 3.01
C ASP A 110 -18.22 -6.99 2.67
N HIS A 111 -17.80 -6.19 3.65
CA HIS A 111 -17.54 -4.75 3.50
C HIS A 111 -16.05 -4.43 3.33
N VAL A 112 -15.18 -5.42 3.50
CA VAL A 112 -13.73 -5.21 3.53
C VAL A 112 -13.02 -6.17 2.59
N ALA A 113 -12.19 -5.64 1.69
CA ALA A 113 -11.30 -6.45 0.85
C ALA A 113 -9.94 -5.78 0.69
N GLN A 114 -8.93 -6.56 0.30
CA GLN A 114 -7.67 -5.99 -0.18
C GLN A 114 -7.84 -5.48 -1.61
N ILE A 115 -7.04 -4.49 -2.00
CA ILE A 115 -7.11 -3.91 -3.34
C ILE A 115 -6.35 -4.82 -4.32
N GLY A 116 -6.95 -5.07 -5.48
CA GLY A 116 -6.27 -5.72 -6.59
C GLY A 116 -5.25 -4.80 -7.26
N THR A 117 -4.16 -5.37 -7.75
CA THR A 117 -3.17 -4.68 -8.57
C THR A 117 -3.04 -5.37 -9.91
N PHE A 118 -2.75 -4.59 -10.95
CA PHE A 118 -2.62 -5.09 -12.31
C PHE A 118 -1.19 -4.86 -12.78
N GLY A 119 -0.42 -5.94 -12.86
CA GLY A 119 0.92 -5.89 -13.41
C GLY A 119 0.85 -5.78 -14.93
N THR A 120 1.43 -4.73 -15.51
CA THR A 120 1.49 -4.50 -16.94
C THR A 120 2.76 -5.09 -17.56
N MET A 121 2.70 -5.40 -18.83
CA MET A 121 3.88 -5.80 -19.59
C MET A 121 4.77 -4.60 -19.86
N MET A 122 5.94 -4.59 -19.22
CA MET A 122 6.99 -3.60 -19.48
C MET A 122 7.83 -4.06 -20.69
N ALA A 123 8.51 -3.12 -21.34
CA ALA A 123 9.29 -3.31 -22.56
C ALA A 123 10.10 -4.63 -22.62
N ARG A 124 10.95 -4.88 -21.61
CA ARG A 124 11.76 -6.11 -21.55
C ARG A 124 10.94 -7.39 -21.45
N ALA A 125 9.81 -7.33 -20.73
CA ALA A 125 8.92 -8.49 -20.59
C ALA A 125 8.15 -8.75 -21.87
N ALA A 126 7.64 -7.70 -22.54
CA ALA A 126 6.93 -7.80 -23.81
C ALA A 126 7.81 -8.45 -24.88
N VAL A 127 9.07 -8.01 -25.02
CA VAL A 127 10.02 -8.58 -25.98
C VAL A 127 10.27 -10.08 -25.71
N ARG A 128 10.50 -10.49 -24.47
CA ARG A 128 10.73 -11.91 -24.13
C ARG A 128 9.49 -12.76 -24.37
N ASP A 129 8.31 -12.25 -24.02
CA ASP A 129 7.05 -12.98 -24.18
C ASP A 129 6.69 -13.13 -25.66
N VAL A 130 6.89 -12.10 -26.49
CA VAL A 130 6.69 -12.17 -27.93
C VAL A 130 7.68 -13.13 -28.59
N ALA A 131 8.98 -13.03 -28.29
CA ALA A 131 9.98 -13.94 -28.83
C ALA A 131 9.62 -15.39 -28.54
N ARG A 132 9.19 -15.69 -27.31
CA ARG A 132 8.72 -17.02 -26.94
C ARG A 132 7.46 -17.45 -27.70
N ALA A 133 6.49 -16.55 -27.86
CA ALA A 133 5.23 -16.83 -28.56
C ALA A 133 5.45 -17.12 -30.05
N LEU A 134 6.45 -16.46 -30.67
CA LEU A 134 6.86 -16.71 -32.06
C LEU A 134 7.74 -17.96 -32.23
N GLY A 135 8.07 -18.68 -31.14
CA GLY A 135 8.90 -19.87 -31.17
C GLY A 135 10.40 -19.64 -31.20
N HIS A 136 10.85 -18.40 -31.00
CA HIS A 136 12.28 -18.12 -30.88
C HIS A 136 12.87 -18.66 -29.58
N SER A 137 14.20 -18.90 -29.59
CA SER A 137 14.93 -19.35 -28.41
C SER A 137 14.85 -18.30 -27.28
N TYR A 138 14.94 -18.78 -26.03
CA TYR A 138 15.03 -17.87 -24.88
C TYR A 138 16.19 -16.87 -25.02
N THR A 139 17.32 -17.34 -25.54
CA THR A 139 18.53 -16.51 -25.75
C THR A 139 18.28 -15.37 -26.72
N THR A 140 17.48 -15.57 -27.77
CA THR A 140 17.13 -14.52 -28.74
C THR A 140 16.36 -13.40 -28.05
N GLY A 141 15.25 -13.72 -27.39
CA GLY A 141 14.43 -12.73 -26.67
C GLY A 141 15.20 -12.04 -25.54
N ASP A 142 16.06 -12.78 -24.81
CA ASP A 142 16.83 -12.23 -23.72
C ASP A 142 17.95 -11.29 -24.20
N ARG A 143 18.60 -11.61 -25.34
CA ARG A 143 19.57 -10.72 -26.00
C ARG A 143 18.95 -9.37 -26.34
N ILE A 144 17.82 -9.36 -27.03
CA ILE A 144 17.12 -8.12 -27.40
C ILE A 144 16.68 -7.36 -26.13
N ALA A 145 16.06 -8.06 -25.17
CA ALA A 145 15.57 -7.43 -23.95
C ALA A 145 16.69 -6.81 -23.11
N LYS A 146 17.92 -7.33 -23.12
CA LYS A 146 19.06 -6.78 -22.39
C LYS A 146 19.57 -5.46 -22.98
N LEU A 147 19.37 -5.24 -24.26
CA LEU A 147 19.69 -3.95 -24.91
C LEU A 147 18.72 -2.83 -24.47
N ILE A 148 17.52 -3.16 -24.01
CA ILE A 148 16.58 -2.15 -23.49
C ILE A 148 17.08 -1.69 -22.11
N PRO A 149 17.32 -0.38 -21.86
CA PRO A 149 17.76 0.13 -20.57
C PRO A 149 16.72 -0.10 -19.46
N MET A 150 17.14 -0.06 -18.21
CA MET A 150 16.18 0.01 -17.09
C MET A 150 15.62 1.42 -17.00
N GLY A 151 14.30 1.53 -16.79
CA GLY A 151 13.69 2.81 -16.47
C GLY A 151 14.12 3.31 -15.07
N SER A 152 14.03 4.61 -14.85
CA SER A 152 14.15 5.20 -13.52
C SER A 152 12.81 5.21 -12.79
N GLN A 153 12.83 5.37 -11.46
CA GLN A 153 11.63 5.41 -10.66
C GLN A 153 10.69 6.55 -11.12
N GLY A 154 9.45 6.21 -11.44
CA GLY A 154 8.46 7.14 -12.00
C GLY A 154 8.54 7.37 -13.52
N PHE A 155 9.58 6.84 -14.20
CA PHE A 155 9.76 6.96 -15.65
C PHE A 155 10.10 5.60 -16.26
N PRO A 156 9.07 4.76 -16.54
CA PRO A 156 9.29 3.47 -17.16
C PRO A 156 9.93 3.63 -18.54
N MET A 157 10.85 2.73 -18.89
CA MET A 157 11.40 2.64 -20.22
C MET A 157 10.38 1.99 -21.16
N THR A 158 10.07 2.65 -22.24
CA THR A 158 9.27 2.09 -23.34
C THR A 158 10.18 1.56 -24.45
N ILE A 159 9.64 0.68 -25.31
CA ILE A 159 10.39 0.15 -26.44
C ILE A 159 10.75 1.27 -27.43
N ASP A 160 9.82 2.20 -27.69
CA ASP A 160 10.10 3.33 -28.58
C ASP A 160 11.24 4.19 -28.06
N ARG A 161 11.19 4.56 -26.78
CA ARG A 161 12.26 5.34 -26.15
C ARG A 161 13.59 4.58 -26.11
N ALA A 162 13.56 3.27 -25.96
CA ALA A 162 14.78 2.46 -26.00
C ALA A 162 15.41 2.45 -27.39
N LEU A 163 14.61 2.39 -28.45
CA LEU A 163 15.10 2.49 -29.84
C LEU A 163 15.72 3.86 -30.17
N GLU A 164 15.27 4.93 -29.51
CA GLU A 164 15.84 6.26 -29.66
C GLU A 164 17.16 6.42 -28.89
N LEU A 165 17.29 5.79 -27.71
CA LEU A 165 18.40 6.02 -26.80
C LEU A 165 19.55 5.03 -26.99
N GLU A 166 19.28 3.81 -27.52
CA GLU A 166 20.25 2.72 -27.58
C GLU A 166 20.61 2.41 -29.04
N PRO A 167 21.77 2.86 -29.54
CA PRO A 167 22.19 2.63 -30.93
C PRO A 167 22.30 1.14 -31.28
N ASP A 168 22.78 0.30 -30.35
CA ASP A 168 22.92 -1.14 -30.57
C ASP A 168 21.57 -1.82 -30.78
N LEU A 169 20.54 -1.41 -30.01
CA LEU A 169 19.19 -1.90 -30.18
C LEU A 169 18.62 -1.44 -31.53
N LYS A 170 18.86 -0.21 -31.89
CA LYS A 170 18.41 0.37 -33.17
C LYS A 170 19.05 -0.34 -34.37
N THR A 171 20.36 -0.56 -34.34
CA THR A 171 21.09 -1.30 -35.37
C THR A 171 20.55 -2.73 -35.52
N LEU A 172 20.37 -3.43 -34.39
CA LEU A 172 19.82 -4.79 -34.41
C LEU A 172 18.38 -4.84 -34.95
N TYR A 173 17.57 -3.81 -34.65
CA TYR A 173 16.22 -3.67 -35.18
C TYR A 173 16.19 -3.42 -36.70
N ASP A 174 17.16 -2.64 -37.23
CA ASP A 174 17.22 -2.29 -38.66
C ASP A 174 17.85 -3.40 -39.51
N GLU A 175 18.72 -4.25 -38.93
CA GLU A 175 19.49 -5.27 -39.70
C GLU A 175 18.97 -6.70 -39.54
N ASP A 176 18.13 -7.01 -38.52
CA ASP A 176 17.64 -8.37 -38.24
C ASP A 176 16.11 -8.45 -38.32
N ASP A 177 15.57 -9.04 -39.37
CA ASP A 177 14.15 -9.18 -39.60
C ASP A 177 13.40 -9.84 -38.45
N ALA A 178 14.02 -10.83 -37.81
CA ALA A 178 13.42 -11.51 -36.62
C ALA A 178 13.31 -10.56 -35.42
N THR A 179 14.34 -9.75 -35.19
CA THR A 179 14.31 -8.72 -34.13
C THR A 179 13.27 -7.65 -34.45
N GLN A 180 13.17 -7.23 -35.71
CA GLN A 180 12.18 -6.25 -36.13
C GLN A 180 10.74 -6.77 -35.89
N GLU A 181 10.46 -8.02 -36.28
CA GLU A 181 9.15 -8.64 -36.03
C GLU A 181 8.84 -8.71 -34.52
N ILE A 182 9.77 -9.21 -33.72
CA ILE A 182 9.61 -9.30 -32.27
C ILE A 182 9.32 -7.93 -31.66
N ILE A 183 10.09 -6.91 -32.00
CA ILE A 183 9.94 -5.55 -31.44
C ILE A 183 8.61 -4.93 -31.88
N ASN A 184 8.23 -5.05 -33.15
CA ASN A 184 6.97 -4.51 -33.67
C ASN A 184 5.74 -5.13 -32.99
N LEU A 185 5.76 -6.43 -32.72
CA LEU A 185 4.69 -7.09 -31.98
C LEU A 185 4.76 -6.75 -30.49
N ALA A 186 5.96 -6.63 -29.89
CA ALA A 186 6.13 -6.26 -28.50
C ALA A 186 5.58 -4.86 -28.19
N LYS A 187 5.77 -3.89 -29.11
CA LYS A 187 5.15 -2.55 -28.99
C LYS A 187 3.62 -2.59 -28.90
N ARG A 188 2.98 -3.55 -29.55
CA ARG A 188 1.52 -3.68 -29.54
C ARG A 188 0.96 -4.23 -28.23
N ILE A 189 1.77 -4.97 -27.45
CA ILE A 189 1.36 -5.56 -26.18
C ILE A 189 2.02 -4.89 -24.97
N GLU A 190 2.98 -3.99 -25.21
CA GLU A 190 3.56 -3.17 -24.14
C GLU A 190 2.47 -2.37 -23.42
N GLY A 191 2.50 -2.36 -22.08
CA GLY A 191 1.48 -1.70 -21.27
C GLY A 191 0.20 -2.51 -21.03
N CYS A 192 -0.06 -3.58 -21.80
CA CYS A 192 -1.21 -4.44 -21.54
C CYS A 192 -1.10 -5.14 -20.19
N VAL A 193 -2.25 -5.35 -19.53
CA VAL A 193 -2.30 -6.09 -18.27
C VAL A 193 -1.86 -7.54 -18.51
N ARG A 194 -0.93 -8.02 -17.69
CA ARG A 194 -0.37 -9.37 -17.75
C ARG A 194 -0.85 -10.28 -16.64
N HIS A 195 -0.94 -9.75 -15.43
CA HIS A 195 -1.37 -10.53 -14.28
C HIS A 195 -2.03 -9.63 -13.22
N VAL A 196 -2.83 -10.26 -12.38
CA VAL A 196 -3.45 -9.65 -11.21
C VAL A 196 -2.63 -10.03 -9.98
N GLY A 197 -2.46 -9.10 -9.08
CA GLY A 197 -1.83 -9.28 -7.79
C GLY A 197 -2.65 -8.67 -6.67
N VAL A 198 -2.08 -8.67 -5.46
CA VAL A 198 -2.67 -8.04 -4.28
C VAL A 198 -1.83 -6.83 -3.92
N HIS A 199 -2.46 -5.69 -3.69
CA HIS A 199 -1.78 -4.48 -3.24
C HIS A 199 -1.06 -4.72 -1.90
N ALA A 200 0.17 -4.25 -1.77
CA ALA A 200 1.00 -4.53 -0.60
C ALA A 200 0.40 -3.97 0.71
N ALA A 201 -0.28 -2.83 0.64
CA ALA A 201 -0.84 -2.11 1.79
C ALA A 201 -2.36 -1.96 1.71
N GLY A 202 -2.90 -1.63 0.54
CA GLY A 202 -4.27 -1.15 0.34
C GLY A 202 -5.36 -2.13 0.77
N VAL A 203 -6.21 -1.66 1.66
CA VAL A 203 -7.45 -2.32 2.10
C VAL A 203 -8.58 -1.33 1.90
N VAL A 204 -9.65 -1.76 1.27
CA VAL A 204 -10.84 -0.94 1.04
C VAL A 204 -11.94 -1.32 2.02
N VAL A 205 -12.66 -0.30 2.50
CA VAL A 205 -13.82 -0.45 3.36
C VAL A 205 -15.00 0.27 2.72
N ALA A 206 -16.13 -0.45 2.57
CA ALA A 206 -17.36 0.08 1.99
C ALA A 206 -18.46 0.25 3.06
N PRO A 207 -19.39 1.20 2.88
CA PRO A 207 -20.51 1.40 3.81
C PRO A 207 -21.59 0.34 3.69
N THR A 208 -21.69 -0.32 2.54
CA THR A 208 -22.57 -1.47 2.23
C THR A 208 -21.71 -2.60 1.65
N PRO A 209 -22.28 -3.80 1.38
CA PRO A 209 -21.49 -4.89 0.80
C PRO A 209 -20.68 -4.45 -0.42
N LEU A 210 -19.38 -4.80 -0.45
CA LEU A 210 -18.44 -4.38 -1.49
C LEU A 210 -18.89 -4.69 -2.91
N ILE A 211 -19.67 -5.78 -3.07
CA ILE A 211 -20.19 -6.20 -4.38
C ILE A 211 -21.13 -5.16 -5.01
N GLU A 212 -21.69 -4.24 -4.23
CA GLU A 212 -22.50 -3.13 -4.72
C GLU A 212 -21.65 -2.00 -5.33
N TRP A 213 -20.34 -1.99 -5.05
CA TRP A 213 -19.39 -0.94 -5.43
C TRP A 213 -18.38 -1.40 -6.46
N THR A 214 -17.88 -2.61 -6.32
CA THR A 214 -16.81 -3.15 -7.14
C THR A 214 -16.93 -4.66 -7.27
N PRO A 215 -16.63 -5.25 -8.45
CA PRO A 215 -16.45 -6.69 -8.54
C PRO A 215 -15.30 -7.14 -7.62
N ILE A 216 -15.47 -8.30 -7.01
CA ILE A 216 -14.46 -8.93 -6.15
C ILE A 216 -14.13 -10.33 -6.63
N GLN A 217 -12.93 -10.81 -6.34
CA GLN A 217 -12.46 -12.14 -6.69
C GLN A 217 -11.53 -12.70 -5.59
N PRO A 218 -11.35 -14.02 -5.53
CA PRO A 218 -10.27 -14.61 -4.75
C PRO A 218 -8.90 -14.14 -5.25
N ASP A 219 -7.93 -14.04 -4.36
CA ASP A 219 -6.57 -13.70 -4.74
C ASP A 219 -5.94 -14.79 -5.63
N PRO A 220 -5.10 -14.42 -6.62
CA PRO A 220 -4.52 -15.37 -7.56
C PRO A 220 -3.59 -16.41 -6.92
N LYS A 221 -3.13 -16.15 -5.68
CA LYS A 221 -2.24 -17.09 -4.93
C LYS A 221 -3.01 -18.15 -4.17
N GLY A 222 -4.35 -18.11 -4.16
CA GLY A 222 -5.18 -19.08 -3.47
C GLY A 222 -5.10 -19.00 -1.94
N THR A 223 -4.77 -17.83 -1.36
CA THR A 223 -4.70 -17.66 0.09
C THR A 223 -6.08 -17.53 0.76
N GLY A 224 -7.16 -17.55 -0.05
CA GLY A 224 -8.52 -17.37 0.41
C GLY A 224 -8.91 -15.90 0.71
N LYS A 225 -8.01 -14.97 0.46
CA LYS A 225 -8.29 -13.53 0.60
C LYS A 225 -9.12 -13.04 -0.59
N MET A 226 -10.08 -12.16 -0.32
CA MET A 226 -10.85 -11.50 -1.38
C MET A 226 -10.15 -10.19 -1.76
N ILE A 227 -10.07 -9.93 -3.07
CA ILE A 227 -9.51 -8.71 -3.63
C ILE A 227 -10.50 -8.03 -4.57
N THR A 228 -10.38 -6.72 -4.74
CA THR A 228 -11.15 -5.96 -5.72
C THR A 228 -10.66 -6.26 -7.14
N GLN A 229 -11.57 -6.21 -8.12
CA GLN A 229 -11.21 -6.28 -9.54
C GLN A 229 -10.95 -4.89 -10.14
N TYR A 230 -11.12 -3.83 -9.36
CA TYR A 230 -10.67 -2.49 -9.70
C TYR A 230 -9.35 -2.19 -8.97
N ASP A 231 -8.50 -1.42 -9.62
CA ASP A 231 -7.25 -0.94 -9.04
C ASP A 231 -7.49 0.19 -8.02
N MET A 232 -6.43 0.63 -7.34
CA MET A 232 -6.54 1.65 -6.31
C MET A 232 -7.05 3.00 -6.85
N TYR A 233 -6.77 3.34 -8.10
CA TYR A 233 -7.19 4.61 -8.70
C TYR A 233 -8.68 4.60 -9.07
N SER A 234 -9.18 3.45 -9.52
CA SER A 234 -10.59 3.26 -9.84
C SER A 234 -11.45 3.07 -8.58
N ILE A 235 -10.87 2.60 -7.46
CA ILE A 235 -11.57 2.40 -6.19
C ILE A 235 -11.75 3.71 -5.42
N THR A 236 -10.75 4.58 -5.39
CA THR A 236 -10.81 5.88 -4.70
C THR A 236 -11.46 6.94 -5.60
N ASP A 237 -11.74 8.11 -5.06
CA ASP A 237 -12.28 9.25 -5.84
C ASP A 237 -11.18 10.09 -6.53
N GLU A 238 -9.92 9.73 -6.34
CA GLU A 238 -8.76 10.52 -6.76
C GLU A 238 -8.77 10.88 -8.27
N TYR A 239 -9.35 10.01 -9.10
CA TYR A 239 -9.47 10.20 -10.55
C TYR A 239 -10.91 9.98 -11.06
N GLY A 240 -11.91 10.28 -10.21
CA GLY A 240 -13.31 10.04 -10.55
C GLY A 240 -13.73 8.58 -10.45
N GLY A 241 -13.08 7.83 -9.58
CA GLY A 241 -13.40 6.43 -9.30
C GLY A 241 -14.63 6.27 -8.41
N VAL A 242 -14.77 5.08 -7.82
CA VAL A 242 -15.95 4.68 -7.03
C VAL A 242 -16.10 5.49 -5.73
N GLY A 243 -15.01 6.04 -5.20
CA GLY A 243 -15.03 6.88 -3.99
C GLY A 243 -15.04 6.10 -2.68
N LEU A 244 -14.54 4.87 -2.66
CA LEU A 244 -14.40 4.11 -1.43
C LEU A 244 -13.17 4.54 -0.62
N LEU A 245 -13.26 4.36 0.69
CA LEU A 245 -12.18 4.67 1.61
C LEU A 245 -11.09 3.59 1.53
N LYS A 246 -9.87 4.01 1.19
CA LYS A 246 -8.67 3.18 1.19
C LYS A 246 -7.89 3.38 2.50
N PHE A 247 -7.48 2.28 3.11
CA PHE A 247 -6.52 2.24 4.20
C PHE A 247 -5.23 1.60 3.73
N ASP A 248 -4.11 2.20 4.08
CA ASP A 248 -2.81 1.63 3.80
C ASP A 248 -2.23 0.96 5.06
N PHE A 249 -2.40 -0.37 5.14
CA PHE A 249 -1.81 -1.24 6.15
C PHE A 249 -0.54 -1.87 5.60
N LEU A 250 0.57 -1.19 5.73
CA LEU A 250 1.84 -1.69 5.18
C LEU A 250 2.58 -2.55 6.20
N GLY A 251 2.82 -3.82 5.85
CA GLY A 251 3.64 -4.71 6.66
C GLY A 251 5.11 -4.33 6.58
N ILE A 252 5.73 -3.97 7.73
CA ILE A 252 7.12 -3.57 7.83
C ILE A 252 7.90 -4.57 8.69
N LYS A 253 8.86 -5.25 8.06
CA LYS A 253 9.68 -6.27 8.71
C LYS A 253 10.51 -5.72 9.87
N ASN A 254 11.00 -4.50 9.76
CA ASN A 254 11.78 -3.87 10.82
C ASN A 254 10.96 -3.66 12.10
N LEU A 255 9.66 -3.41 12.00
CA LEU A 255 8.79 -3.32 13.18
C LEU A 255 8.61 -4.67 13.87
N ALA A 256 8.49 -5.77 13.12
CA ALA A 256 8.44 -7.12 13.69
C ALA A 256 9.77 -7.49 14.39
N ILE A 257 10.92 -7.19 13.76
CA ILE A 257 12.24 -7.38 14.37
C ILE A 257 12.38 -6.59 15.67
N LEU A 258 11.94 -5.33 15.68
CA LEU A 258 11.97 -4.48 16.85
C LEU A 258 11.06 -5.02 17.98
N ALA A 259 9.86 -5.47 17.65
CA ALA A 259 8.93 -6.08 18.59
C ALA A 259 9.53 -7.34 19.23
N ASP A 260 10.14 -8.23 18.42
CA ASP A 260 10.81 -9.43 18.91
C ASP A 260 12.01 -9.08 19.80
N ALA A 261 12.82 -8.07 19.44
CA ALA A 261 13.94 -7.61 20.25
C ALA A 261 13.48 -7.14 21.63
N VAL A 262 12.43 -6.29 21.72
CA VAL A 262 11.85 -5.82 22.97
C VAL A 262 11.33 -6.99 23.82
N ALA A 263 10.61 -7.93 23.19
CA ALA A 263 10.11 -9.12 23.88
C ALA A 263 11.24 -10.00 24.44
N ARG A 264 12.33 -10.18 23.66
CA ARG A 264 13.52 -10.93 24.10
C ARG A 264 14.24 -10.26 25.27
N VAL A 265 14.44 -8.95 25.23
CA VAL A 265 15.04 -8.18 26.33
C VAL A 265 14.20 -8.34 27.59
N LYS A 266 12.89 -8.21 27.50
CA LYS A 266 11.98 -8.45 28.62
C LYS A 266 12.12 -9.85 29.20
N LYS A 267 12.16 -10.88 28.33
CA LYS A 267 12.27 -12.28 28.72
C LYS A 267 13.62 -12.61 29.36
N THR A 268 14.71 -12.08 28.81
CA THR A 268 16.08 -12.49 29.23
C THR A 268 16.67 -11.61 30.34
N ARG A 269 16.29 -10.33 30.39
CA ARG A 269 16.83 -9.34 31.32
C ARG A 269 15.80 -8.81 32.30
N ASN A 270 14.51 -9.15 32.12
CA ASN A 270 13.38 -8.61 32.88
C ASN A 270 13.29 -7.08 32.83
N ILE A 271 13.77 -6.50 31.71
CA ILE A 271 13.73 -5.04 31.46
C ILE A 271 12.59 -4.79 30.47
N ALA A 272 11.65 -3.92 30.86
CA ALA A 272 10.64 -3.39 29.94
C ALA A 272 11.25 -2.20 29.18
N VAL A 273 11.40 -2.34 27.86
CA VAL A 273 11.88 -1.24 26.99
C VAL A 273 10.67 -0.56 26.38
N ASP A 274 10.53 0.75 26.65
CA ASP A 274 9.56 1.61 25.97
C ASP A 274 10.24 2.27 24.78
N ILE A 275 9.94 1.73 23.57
CA ILE A 275 10.57 2.22 22.34
C ILE A 275 10.01 3.56 21.87
N GLU A 276 8.85 3.98 22.36
CA GLU A 276 8.24 5.27 21.99
C GLU A 276 8.86 6.44 22.78
N ASN A 277 9.45 6.14 23.93
CA ASN A 277 10.08 7.13 24.83
C ASN A 277 11.60 6.93 24.97
N ILE A 278 12.26 6.44 23.94
CA ILE A 278 13.73 6.31 23.91
C ILE A 278 14.36 7.71 23.88
N PRO A 279 15.41 7.96 24.72
CA PRO A 279 16.18 9.20 24.63
C PRO A 279 16.86 9.34 23.27
N ILE A 280 16.46 10.36 22.49
CA ILE A 280 17.01 10.60 21.15
C ILE A 280 18.36 11.34 21.16
N ASN A 281 18.89 11.67 22.33
CA ASN A 281 20.14 12.43 22.53
C ASN A 281 21.22 11.64 23.29
N ASP A 282 21.15 10.31 23.29
CA ASP A 282 22.16 9.46 23.94
C ASP A 282 23.47 9.44 23.14
N ALA A 283 24.45 10.23 23.60
CA ALA A 283 25.77 10.36 22.99
C ALA A 283 26.51 9.03 22.84
N LYS A 284 26.37 8.10 23.83
CA LYS A 284 27.04 6.80 23.78
C LYS A 284 26.49 5.91 22.67
N THR A 285 25.18 5.98 22.42
CA THR A 285 24.57 5.27 21.29
C THR A 285 25.09 5.82 19.97
N TYR A 286 25.21 7.13 19.82
CA TYR A 286 25.74 7.74 18.60
C TYR A 286 27.23 7.43 18.40
N GLU A 287 28.04 7.44 19.44
CA GLU A 287 29.45 7.02 19.37
C GLU A 287 29.60 5.55 18.93
N MET A 288 28.69 4.67 19.37
CA MET A 288 28.70 3.27 18.95
C MET A 288 28.29 3.10 17.46
N LEU A 289 27.42 3.97 16.94
CA LEU A 289 26.93 3.91 15.55
C LEU A 289 27.87 4.59 14.54
N ALA A 290 28.78 5.44 14.97
CA ALA A 290 29.76 6.13 14.14
C ALA A 290 30.96 5.22 13.81
#